data_960452eb89afe6dc83c0a1c35fbc0756
#
_entry.id   960452eb89afe6dc83c0a1c35fbc0756
#
_cell.length_a   1.000
_cell.length_b   1.000
_cell.length_c   1.000
_cell.angle_alpha   90.00
_cell.angle_beta   90.00
_cell.angle_gamma   90.00
#
_symmetry.space_group_name_H-M   'P 1'
#
loop_
_entity.id
_entity.type
_entity.pdbx_description
1 polymer ?
#
loop_
_entity_poly.entity_id
_entity_poly.type
_entity_poly.pdbx_seq_one_letter_code
_entity_poly.pdbx_strand_id
1 'polypeptide(L)'
;SALQRLGANIRFLCPPAWAGDFEAAHSWDEVLEDSDVIMLLRIQHERHSVSKNFSKESYHEEYGLTVEREKLMKKNAIIMHPAPVNRDVEIADALVECERSRIFQQVRNGVYTRMAILETILKGRD
;
A
#
# COMPACT_ATOMS: atom_id res chain seq x y z
N SER A 1 -3.72 14.78 3.03
CA SER A 1 -2.51 14.21 2.43
C SER A 1 -2.13 14.93 1.13
N ALA A 2 -0.92 14.71 0.61
CA ALA A 2 -0.48 15.30 -0.66
C ALA A 2 -1.36 14.82 -1.84
N LEU A 3 -1.73 13.55 -1.86
CA LEU A 3 -2.59 12.98 -2.90
C LEU A 3 -3.99 13.61 -2.91
N GLN A 4 -4.58 13.91 -1.75
CA GLN A 4 -5.87 14.61 -1.68
C GLN A 4 -5.79 16.01 -2.30
N ARG A 5 -4.67 16.72 -2.10
CA ARG A 5 -4.45 18.04 -2.74
C ARG A 5 -4.36 17.94 -4.26
N LEU A 6 -4.01 16.78 -4.78
CA LEU A 6 -3.99 16.47 -6.22
C LEU A 6 -5.33 15.90 -6.72
N GLY A 7 -6.38 15.92 -5.89
CA GLY A 7 -7.71 15.46 -6.28
C GLY A 7 -7.93 13.94 -6.19
N ALA A 8 -7.01 13.19 -5.57
CA ALA A 8 -7.21 11.76 -5.38
C ALA A 8 -8.23 11.49 -4.26
N ASN A 9 -9.13 10.55 -4.49
CA ASN A 9 -9.98 9.98 -3.47
C ASN A 9 -9.19 8.89 -2.73
N ILE A 10 -9.03 9.02 -1.41
CA ILE A 10 -8.22 8.11 -0.61
C ILE A 10 -9.11 7.41 0.40
N ARG A 11 -9.00 6.08 0.43
CA ARG A 11 -9.61 5.23 1.45
C ARG A 11 -8.50 4.48 2.19
N PHE A 12 -8.72 4.23 3.47
CA PHE A 12 -7.80 3.46 4.31
C PHE A 12 -8.47 2.15 4.70
N LEU A 13 -7.75 1.05 4.59
CA LEU A 13 -8.14 -0.25 5.12
C LEU A 13 -7.03 -0.75 6.04
N CYS A 14 -7.33 -0.80 7.32
CA CYS A 14 -6.41 -1.26 8.36
C CYS A 14 -7.17 -1.65 9.61
N PRO A 15 -6.56 -2.38 10.56
CA PRO A 15 -7.15 -2.59 11.86
C PRO A 15 -7.59 -1.26 12.50
N PRO A 16 -8.79 -1.17 13.11
CA PRO A 16 -9.31 0.10 13.65
C PRO A 16 -8.37 0.81 14.61
N ALA A 17 -7.62 0.03 15.41
CA ALA A 17 -6.62 0.57 16.34
C ALA A 17 -5.45 1.30 15.66
N TRP A 18 -5.27 1.14 14.33
CA TRP A 18 -4.19 1.75 13.55
C TRP A 18 -4.66 2.94 12.70
N ALA A 19 -5.97 3.14 12.59
CA ALA A 19 -6.55 4.19 11.76
C ALA A 19 -6.25 5.61 12.27
N GLY A 20 -5.99 5.77 13.59
CA GLY A 20 -5.81 7.10 14.19
C GLY A 20 -7.03 7.97 13.97
N ASP A 21 -6.83 9.18 13.43
CA ASP A 21 -7.91 10.13 13.11
C ASP A 21 -8.55 9.91 11.73
N PHE A 22 -8.17 8.85 11.02
CA PHE A 22 -8.72 8.54 9.70
C PHE A 22 -9.90 7.59 9.81
N GLU A 23 -10.94 7.83 9.00
CA GLU A 23 -12.02 6.88 8.81
C GLU A 23 -11.51 5.72 7.97
N ALA A 24 -11.47 4.52 8.57
CA ALA A 24 -11.07 3.30 7.88
C ALA A 24 -12.28 2.60 7.29
N ALA A 25 -12.12 2.02 6.10
CA ALA A 25 -13.08 1.07 5.55
C ALA A 25 -13.12 -0.20 6.41
N HIS A 26 -14.29 -0.84 6.47
CA HIS A 26 -14.49 -2.00 7.32
C HIS A 26 -14.07 -3.30 6.64
N SER A 27 -14.03 -3.32 5.31
CA SER A 27 -13.72 -4.52 4.55
C SER A 27 -13.07 -4.21 3.20
N TRP A 28 -12.50 -5.24 2.58
CA TRP A 28 -12.00 -5.18 1.22
C TRP A 28 -13.12 -4.91 0.19
N ASP A 29 -14.33 -5.42 0.42
CA ASP A 29 -15.46 -5.25 -0.52
C ASP A 29 -15.81 -3.78 -0.73
N GLU A 30 -15.62 -2.94 0.30
CA GLU A 30 -15.87 -1.50 0.21
C GLU A 30 -14.86 -0.75 -0.67
N VAL A 31 -13.68 -1.31 -0.89
CA VAL A 31 -12.56 -0.58 -1.52
C VAL A 31 -12.11 -1.17 -2.86
N LEU A 32 -12.31 -2.47 -3.11
CA LEU A 32 -11.74 -3.14 -4.29
C LEU A 32 -12.34 -2.68 -5.60
N GLU A 33 -13.67 -2.65 -5.68
CA GLU A 33 -14.38 -2.39 -6.95
C GLU A 33 -14.13 -0.99 -7.51
N ASP A 34 -13.89 -0.02 -6.64
CA ASP A 34 -13.73 1.39 -7.00
C ASP A 34 -12.27 1.86 -7.06
N SER A 35 -11.34 1.08 -6.55
CA SER A 35 -9.95 1.49 -6.46
C SER A 35 -9.19 1.32 -7.78
N ASP A 36 -8.51 2.36 -8.22
CA ASP A 36 -7.60 2.34 -9.36
C ASP A 36 -6.18 1.94 -8.93
N VAL A 37 -5.84 2.18 -7.67
CA VAL A 37 -4.54 1.86 -7.08
C VAL A 37 -4.72 1.25 -5.70
N ILE A 38 -4.18 0.08 -5.48
CA ILE A 38 -4.03 -0.54 -4.15
C ILE A 38 -2.59 -0.32 -3.69
N MET A 39 -2.42 0.60 -2.73
CA MET A 39 -1.12 0.89 -2.13
C MET A 39 -0.99 0.16 -0.80
N LEU A 40 -0.16 -0.87 -0.77
CA LEU A 40 0.12 -1.63 0.44
C LEU A 40 1.29 -1.03 1.22
N LEU A 41 1.32 -1.28 2.51
CA LEU A 41 2.42 -0.87 3.39
C LEU A 41 2.89 -2.05 4.21
N ARG A 42 4.20 -2.09 4.48
CA ARG A 42 4.84 -3.13 5.28
C ARG A 42 4.30 -3.12 6.71
N ILE A 43 3.89 -4.28 7.19
CA ILE A 43 3.49 -4.48 8.57
C ILE A 43 4.74 -4.67 9.44
N GLN A 44 4.93 -3.76 10.40
CA GLN A 44 6.06 -3.81 11.33
C GLN A 44 5.61 -4.44 12.66
N HIS A 45 5.65 -5.76 12.75
CA HIS A 45 5.27 -6.50 13.96
C HIS A 45 6.07 -6.09 15.21
N GLU A 46 7.27 -5.53 15.02
CA GLU A 46 8.22 -5.20 16.08
C GLU A 46 7.89 -3.89 16.81
N ARG A 47 7.14 -2.98 16.20
CA ARG A 47 6.91 -1.63 16.72
C ARG A 47 5.55 -1.41 17.39
N HIS A 48 4.62 -2.30 17.17
CA HIS A 48 3.28 -2.15 17.73
C HIS A 48 3.10 -3.09 18.91
N SER A 49 3.16 -2.54 20.14
CA SER A 49 2.77 -3.27 21.36
C SER A 49 1.30 -3.74 21.30
N VAL A 50 0.51 -3.19 20.36
CA VAL A 50 -0.87 -3.59 20.05
C VAL A 50 -0.91 -4.81 19.10
N SER A 51 0.20 -5.17 18.44
CA SER A 51 0.29 -6.30 17.49
C SER A 51 0.26 -7.69 18.14
N LYS A 52 0.11 -7.78 19.46
CA LYS A 52 -0.10 -9.06 20.16
C LYS A 52 -1.39 -9.80 19.74
N ASN A 53 -2.30 -9.13 19.01
CA ASN A 53 -3.59 -9.68 18.64
C ASN A 53 -3.68 -10.23 17.22
N PHE A 54 -2.67 -10.00 16.35
CA PHE A 54 -2.68 -10.53 15.00
C PHE A 54 -1.45 -11.40 14.76
N SER A 55 -1.66 -12.67 14.45
CA SER A 55 -0.63 -13.49 13.81
C SER A 55 -0.45 -13.00 12.36
N LYS A 56 0.64 -13.42 11.69
CA LYS A 56 0.86 -13.12 10.27
C LYS A 56 -0.28 -13.65 9.41
N GLU A 57 -0.73 -14.85 9.74
CA GLU A 57 -1.80 -15.56 9.04
C GLU A 57 -3.14 -14.85 9.21
N SER A 58 -3.52 -14.48 10.44
CA SER A 58 -4.77 -13.77 10.69
C SER A 58 -4.78 -12.37 10.08
N TYR A 59 -3.62 -11.69 10.06
CA TYR A 59 -3.51 -10.41 9.35
C TYR A 59 -3.69 -10.60 7.84
N HIS A 60 -3.05 -11.63 7.24
CA HIS A 60 -3.20 -11.91 5.82
C HIS A 60 -4.64 -12.20 5.43
N GLU A 61 -5.33 -13.02 6.23
CA GLU A 61 -6.74 -13.36 6.00
C GLU A 61 -7.65 -12.13 6.04
N GLU A 62 -7.44 -11.21 6.98
CA GLU A 62 -8.33 -10.08 7.19
C GLU A 62 -7.95 -8.87 6.34
N TYR A 63 -6.67 -8.49 6.31
CA TYR A 63 -6.17 -7.26 5.69
C TYR A 63 -5.20 -7.45 4.53
N GLY A 64 -4.69 -8.65 4.30
CA GLY A 64 -3.77 -8.93 3.20
C GLY A 64 -4.45 -8.88 1.83
N LEU A 65 -3.73 -8.48 0.79
CA LEU A 65 -4.19 -8.63 -0.59
C LEU A 65 -3.93 -10.06 -1.05
N THR A 66 -4.99 -10.85 -1.10
CA THR A 66 -4.95 -12.25 -1.54
C THR A 66 -5.19 -12.37 -3.05
N VAL A 67 -4.92 -13.55 -3.63
CA VAL A 67 -5.18 -13.83 -5.05
C VAL A 67 -6.68 -13.72 -5.38
N GLU A 68 -7.55 -14.10 -4.43
CA GLU A 68 -9.00 -13.99 -4.59
C GLU A 68 -9.43 -12.53 -4.67
N ARG A 69 -8.88 -11.68 -3.79
CA ARG A 69 -9.15 -10.24 -3.78
C ARG A 69 -8.63 -9.55 -5.04
N GLU A 70 -7.45 -9.95 -5.53
CA GLU A 70 -6.89 -9.42 -6.77
C GLU A 70 -7.84 -9.60 -7.97
N LYS A 71 -8.54 -10.73 -8.06
CA LYS A 71 -9.52 -11.00 -9.13
C LYS A 71 -10.73 -10.06 -9.12
N LEU A 72 -11.04 -9.46 -7.97
CA LEU A 72 -12.15 -8.52 -7.81
C LEU A 72 -11.73 -7.07 -8.12
N MET A 73 -10.45 -6.80 -8.29
CA MET A 73 -9.96 -5.47 -8.64
C MET A 73 -10.41 -5.06 -10.04
N LYS A 74 -10.57 -3.75 -10.27
CA LYS A 74 -10.78 -3.21 -11.62
C LYS A 74 -9.74 -3.75 -12.61
N LYS A 75 -10.15 -3.92 -13.86
CA LYS A 75 -9.28 -4.46 -14.93
C LYS A 75 -7.94 -3.74 -15.04
N ASN A 76 -7.91 -2.43 -14.90
CA ASN A 76 -6.73 -1.60 -15.06
C ASN A 76 -6.11 -1.15 -13.72
N ALA A 77 -6.63 -1.63 -12.59
CA ALA A 77 -6.08 -1.30 -11.28
C ALA A 77 -4.67 -1.88 -11.10
N ILE A 78 -3.82 -1.13 -10.42
CA ILE A 78 -2.44 -1.49 -10.17
C ILE A 78 -2.18 -1.73 -8.68
N ILE A 79 -1.18 -2.57 -8.40
CA ILE A 79 -0.71 -2.86 -7.06
C ILE A 79 0.62 -2.13 -6.84
N MET A 80 0.72 -1.39 -5.75
CA MET A 80 1.90 -0.65 -5.34
C MET A 80 2.34 -1.00 -3.92
N HIS A 81 3.62 -0.89 -3.64
CA HIS A 81 4.21 -1.04 -2.31
C HIS A 81 5.59 -0.39 -2.29
N PRO A 82 5.92 0.45 -1.31
CA PRO A 82 7.21 1.15 -1.28
C PRO A 82 8.41 0.24 -0.99
N ALA A 83 8.19 -1.05 -0.71
CA ALA A 83 9.17 -2.03 -0.23
C ALA A 83 9.84 -1.61 1.12
N PRO A 84 10.47 -2.55 1.86
CA PRO A 84 10.46 -3.99 1.61
C PRO A 84 9.09 -4.63 1.85
N VAL A 85 8.81 -5.77 1.19
CA VAL A 85 7.54 -6.50 1.24
C VAL A 85 7.64 -7.68 2.20
N ASN A 86 6.61 -7.91 3.02
CA ASN A 86 6.43 -9.17 3.74
C ASN A 86 5.44 -10.05 2.95
N ARG A 87 6.00 -11.00 2.19
CA ARG A 87 5.19 -11.94 1.40
C ARG A 87 4.29 -12.77 2.32
N ASP A 88 3.07 -13.02 1.87
CA ASP A 88 2.02 -13.74 2.62
C ASP A 88 1.65 -13.10 3.97
N VAL A 89 1.88 -11.77 4.09
CA VAL A 89 1.40 -10.96 5.20
C VAL A 89 0.50 -9.85 4.65
N GLU A 90 1.06 -8.74 4.14
CA GLU A 90 0.25 -7.69 3.53
C GLU A 90 -0.13 -7.97 2.06
N ILE A 91 0.57 -8.89 1.40
CA ILE A 91 0.32 -9.30 0.00
C ILE A 91 0.68 -10.76 -0.20
N ALA A 92 -0.14 -11.51 -0.92
CA ALA A 92 0.17 -12.86 -1.33
C ALA A 92 1.44 -12.90 -2.20
N ASP A 93 2.30 -13.89 -1.98
CA ASP A 93 3.59 -14.04 -2.68
C ASP A 93 3.44 -13.94 -4.22
N ALA A 94 2.44 -14.63 -4.77
CA ALA A 94 2.17 -14.66 -6.21
C ALA A 94 1.83 -13.28 -6.81
N LEU A 95 1.40 -12.30 -6.01
CA LEU A 95 0.99 -10.99 -6.48
C LEU A 95 2.13 -9.97 -6.50
N VAL A 96 3.23 -10.24 -5.83
CA VAL A 96 4.37 -9.30 -5.73
C VAL A 96 4.94 -8.96 -7.11
N GLU A 97 4.94 -9.92 -8.02
CA GLU A 97 5.49 -9.80 -9.37
C GLU A 97 4.45 -10.06 -10.48
N CYS A 98 3.16 -10.03 -10.15
CA CYS A 98 2.10 -10.23 -11.14
C CYS A 98 2.03 -9.06 -12.14
N GLU A 99 1.27 -9.24 -13.22
CA GLU A 99 1.13 -8.24 -14.30
C GLU A 99 0.67 -6.86 -13.80
N ARG A 100 -0.19 -6.82 -12.77
CA ARG A 100 -0.68 -5.56 -12.17
C ARG A 100 0.31 -4.89 -11.22
N SER A 101 1.34 -5.62 -10.78
CA SER A 101 2.31 -5.10 -9.83
C SER A 101 3.19 -4.00 -10.44
N ARG A 102 3.34 -2.92 -9.69
CA ARG A 102 4.25 -1.82 -10.00
C ARG A 102 5.28 -1.61 -8.89
N ILE A 103 5.43 -2.61 -8.01
CA ILE A 103 6.28 -2.53 -6.81
C ILE A 103 7.72 -2.21 -7.18
N PHE A 104 8.33 -3.00 -8.03
CA PHE A 104 9.74 -2.77 -8.44
C PHE A 104 9.92 -1.50 -9.27
N GLN A 105 8.93 -1.17 -10.11
CA GLN A 105 8.94 0.09 -10.85
C GLN A 105 8.84 1.29 -9.90
N GLN A 106 8.00 1.23 -8.87
CA GLN A 106 7.89 2.27 -7.85
C GLN A 106 9.21 2.47 -7.12
N VAL A 107 9.89 1.40 -6.70
CA VAL A 107 11.18 1.46 -6.02
C VAL A 107 12.23 2.15 -6.93
N ARG A 108 12.31 1.74 -8.19
CA ARG A 108 13.20 2.36 -9.18
C ARG A 108 12.87 3.83 -9.41
N ASN A 109 11.60 4.16 -9.61
CA ASN A 109 11.16 5.54 -9.82
C ASN A 109 11.43 6.42 -8.59
N GLY A 110 11.38 5.84 -7.39
CA GLY A 110 11.73 6.52 -6.15
C GLY A 110 13.16 7.06 -6.12
N VAL A 111 14.11 6.39 -6.77
CA VAL A 111 15.50 6.88 -6.93
C VAL A 111 15.52 8.13 -7.80
N TYR A 112 14.91 8.07 -8.98
CA TYR A 112 14.88 9.22 -9.90
C TYR A 112 14.16 10.43 -9.31
N THR A 113 13.06 10.20 -8.62
CA THR A 113 12.32 11.27 -7.94
C THR A 113 13.18 11.95 -6.88
N ARG A 114 13.90 11.20 -6.06
CA ARG A 114 14.82 11.77 -5.06
C ARG A 114 15.96 12.53 -5.70
N MET A 115 16.53 12.03 -6.79
CA MET A 115 17.56 12.73 -7.54
C MET A 115 17.04 14.07 -8.06
N ALA A 116 15.86 14.10 -8.67
CA ALA A 116 15.24 15.33 -9.18
C ALA A 116 14.98 16.34 -8.06
N ILE A 117 14.48 15.89 -6.91
CA ILE A 117 14.27 16.76 -5.74
C ILE A 117 15.58 17.38 -5.27
N LEU A 118 16.61 16.57 -5.10
CA LEU A 118 17.93 17.05 -4.66
C LEU A 118 18.52 18.06 -5.66
N GLU A 119 18.46 17.76 -6.95
CA GLU A 119 18.93 18.65 -8.00
C GLU A 119 18.19 20.00 -7.99
N THR A 120 16.86 19.97 -7.85
CA THR A 120 16.03 21.18 -7.78
C THR A 120 16.38 22.05 -6.58
N ILE A 121 16.57 21.42 -5.41
CA ILE A 121 16.94 22.17 -4.18
C ILE A 121 18.34 22.75 -4.28
N LEU A 122 19.28 22.05 -4.88
CA LEU A 122 20.66 22.53 -5.01
C LEU A 122 20.77 23.66 -6.03
N LYS A 123 20.09 23.57 -7.18
CA LYS A 123 20.07 24.63 -8.20
C LYS A 123 19.29 25.87 -7.79
N GLY A 124 18.34 25.77 -6.89
CA GLY A 124 17.56 26.91 -6.38
C GLY A 124 18.24 27.66 -5.24
N ARG A 125 19.53 27.41 -4.96
CA ARG A 125 20.34 28.12 -3.95
C ARG A 125 21.32 29.13 -4.54
N ASP A 126 21.34 29.26 -5.83
CA ASP A 126 22.04 30.28 -6.57
C ASP A 126 21.07 31.45 -6.84
#